data_b140f3ae676cca955705c7cc67aec4a2
#
_entry.id   b140f3ae676cca955705c7cc67aec4a2
#
_cell.length_a   1.000
_cell.length_b   1.000
_cell.length_c   1.000
_cell.angle_alpha   90.00
_cell.angle_beta   90.00
_cell.angle_gamma   90.00
#
_symmetry.space_group_name_H-M   'P 1'
#
loop_
_entity.id
_entity.type
_entity.pdbx_description
1 polymer ?
#
loop_
_entity_poly.entity_id
_entity_poly.type
_entity_poly.pdbx_seq_one_letter_code
_entity_poly.pdbx_strand_id
1 'polypeptide(L)'
;KNFKGLKLKKAKPNEILGISKEALRCIKQNEWDSSKIDLYVHTHTQGVTIQNIDRIVHKYGSRIEPLIGTGADIPKTMRYIEKQNKNLEDAVTYYNRVQYIVDYWNMLRKNGHYTTDTDILYPQNLVKSHNDEQRIMQIAATKELEKDFKKQYNKLKKYCFTCGGLSIHPAETEIEMIDEGRELHHCVATYAKRHASGQTAIFFIRHINEPDKPYF
;
A
#
# COMPACT_ATOMS: atom_id res chain seq x y z
N LYS A 1 -1.22 -18.14 13.56
CA LYS A 1 -1.73 -18.53 14.90
C LYS A 1 -0.64 -19.27 15.66
N ASN A 2 -0.43 -18.89 16.92
CA ASN A 2 0.58 -19.53 17.77
C ASN A 2 -0.03 -20.82 18.37
N PHE A 3 0.30 -21.98 17.81
CA PHE A 3 -0.14 -23.29 18.30
C PHE A 3 0.70 -23.84 19.49
N LYS A 4 1.52 -22.98 20.12
CA LYS A 4 2.30 -23.37 21.30
C LYS A 4 1.36 -23.81 22.43
N GLY A 5 1.50 -25.07 22.85
CA GLY A 5 0.72 -25.69 23.92
C GLY A 5 -0.43 -26.59 23.46
N LEU A 6 -0.82 -26.60 22.19
CA LEU A 6 -1.83 -27.53 21.65
C LEU A 6 -1.17 -28.86 21.26
N LYS A 7 -1.57 -29.96 21.92
CA LYS A 7 -1.24 -31.30 21.44
C LYS A 7 -2.13 -31.63 20.23
N LEU A 8 -1.70 -31.15 19.02
CA LEU A 8 -2.49 -31.21 17.78
C LEU A 8 -3.11 -32.58 17.47
N LYS A 9 -2.46 -33.70 17.84
CA LYS A 9 -3.00 -35.06 17.67
C LYS A 9 -4.22 -35.35 18.53
N LYS A 10 -4.49 -34.59 19.60
CA LYS A 10 -5.59 -34.78 20.54
C LYS A 10 -6.57 -33.59 20.58
N ALA A 11 -6.22 -32.47 19.95
CA ALA A 11 -7.07 -31.28 19.95
C ALA A 11 -8.26 -31.44 19.00
N LYS A 12 -9.42 -30.98 19.43
CA LYS A 12 -10.64 -30.98 18.60
C LYS A 12 -10.56 -29.87 17.57
N PRO A 13 -11.18 -30.01 16.39
CA PRO A 13 -11.13 -28.99 15.33
C PRO A 13 -11.52 -27.58 15.79
N ASN A 14 -12.52 -27.46 16.67
CA ASN A 14 -12.92 -26.15 17.22
C ASN A 14 -11.83 -25.51 18.11
N GLU A 15 -11.06 -26.32 18.84
CA GLU A 15 -9.96 -25.86 19.68
C GLU A 15 -8.79 -25.38 18.81
N ILE A 16 -8.50 -26.09 17.71
CA ILE A 16 -7.48 -25.70 16.72
C ILE A 16 -7.84 -24.38 16.06
N LEU A 17 -9.10 -24.21 15.68
CA LEU A 17 -9.61 -23.00 15.05
C LEU A 17 -9.83 -21.84 16.04
N GLY A 18 -9.88 -22.13 17.36
CA GLY A 18 -10.17 -21.14 18.40
C GLY A 18 -11.60 -20.60 18.32
N ILE A 19 -12.56 -21.46 17.96
CA ILE A 19 -13.99 -21.13 17.82
C ILE A 19 -14.85 -22.00 18.71
N SER A 20 -16.12 -21.65 18.92
CA SER A 20 -17.07 -22.48 19.67
C SER A 20 -17.45 -23.76 18.90
N LYS A 21 -18.00 -24.75 19.60
CA LYS A 21 -18.54 -25.97 18.97
C LYS A 21 -19.72 -25.64 18.04
N GLU A 22 -20.53 -24.66 18.41
CA GLU A 22 -21.66 -24.15 17.62
C GLU A 22 -21.16 -23.53 16.32
N ALA A 23 -20.15 -22.69 16.39
CA ALA A 23 -19.52 -22.10 15.22
C ALA A 23 -18.96 -23.16 14.26
N LEU A 24 -18.29 -24.20 14.79
CA LEU A 24 -17.83 -25.34 13.98
C LEU A 24 -18.99 -26.10 13.34
N ARG A 25 -20.12 -26.26 14.05
CA ARG A 25 -21.33 -26.93 13.51
C ARG A 25 -21.91 -26.14 12.36
N CYS A 26 -22.03 -24.79 12.47
CA CYS A 26 -22.50 -23.92 11.40
C CYS A 26 -21.59 -24.01 10.17
N ILE A 27 -20.26 -23.98 10.33
CA ILE A 27 -19.31 -24.14 9.22
C ILE A 27 -19.58 -25.48 8.49
N LYS A 28 -19.76 -26.57 9.21
CA LYS A 28 -20.01 -27.89 8.62
C LYS A 28 -21.36 -27.97 7.90
N GLN A 29 -22.41 -27.36 8.47
CA GLN A 29 -23.77 -27.40 7.90
C GLN A 29 -23.90 -26.59 6.63
N ASN A 30 -23.11 -25.52 6.46
CA ASN A 30 -23.19 -24.62 5.31
C ASN A 30 -22.20 -24.98 4.20
N GLU A 31 -21.52 -26.12 4.27
CA GLU A 31 -20.52 -26.61 3.27
C GLU A 31 -19.55 -25.51 2.79
N TRP A 32 -19.09 -24.68 3.73
CA TRP A 32 -18.25 -23.55 3.38
C TRP A 32 -16.84 -23.98 2.99
N ASP A 33 -16.34 -23.40 1.92
CA ASP A 33 -14.97 -23.61 1.49
C ASP A 33 -13.95 -23.03 2.49
N SER A 34 -12.66 -23.32 2.27
CA SER A 34 -11.58 -22.92 3.17
C SER A 34 -11.47 -21.39 3.33
N SER A 35 -11.79 -20.62 2.28
CA SER A 35 -11.76 -19.15 2.32
C SER A 35 -12.83 -18.60 3.28
N LYS A 36 -14.01 -19.21 3.31
CA LYS A 36 -15.09 -18.83 4.22
C LYS A 36 -14.80 -19.23 5.66
N ILE A 37 -14.04 -20.31 5.90
CA ILE A 37 -13.63 -20.71 7.24
C ILE A 37 -12.80 -19.61 7.92
N ASP A 38 -11.82 -19.04 7.23
CA ASP A 38 -10.99 -17.96 7.78
C ASP A 38 -11.82 -16.73 8.11
N LEU A 39 -12.75 -16.38 7.24
CA LEU A 39 -13.69 -15.29 7.44
C LEU A 39 -14.55 -15.52 8.68
N TYR A 40 -15.07 -16.73 8.84
CA TYR A 40 -15.91 -17.12 9.97
C TYR A 40 -15.14 -17.07 11.30
N VAL A 41 -13.94 -17.65 11.31
CA VAL A 41 -13.05 -17.64 12.49
C VAL A 41 -12.72 -16.20 12.90
N HIS A 42 -12.42 -15.33 11.93
CA HIS A 42 -12.09 -13.94 12.21
C HIS A 42 -13.27 -13.18 12.81
N THR A 43 -14.46 -13.28 12.21
CA THR A 43 -15.67 -12.60 12.72
C THR A 43 -16.06 -13.11 14.10
N HIS A 44 -15.92 -14.43 14.35
CA HIS A 44 -16.19 -15.02 15.66
C HIS A 44 -15.22 -14.51 16.73
N THR A 45 -13.93 -14.39 16.44
CA THR A 45 -12.93 -13.87 17.38
C THR A 45 -13.13 -12.39 17.75
N GLN A 46 -13.91 -11.66 16.98
CA GLN A 46 -14.33 -10.28 17.29
C GLN A 46 -15.60 -10.21 18.17
N GLY A 47 -16.06 -11.30 18.73
CA GLY A 47 -17.23 -11.34 19.61
C GLY A 47 -18.58 -11.22 18.90
N VAL A 48 -18.61 -11.37 17.57
CA VAL A 48 -19.87 -11.39 16.81
C VAL A 48 -20.62 -12.69 17.10
N THR A 49 -21.91 -12.63 17.42
CA THR A 49 -22.72 -13.82 17.68
C THR A 49 -22.85 -14.69 16.42
N ILE A 50 -23.04 -16.01 16.58
CA ILE A 50 -23.15 -16.97 15.47
C ILE A 50 -24.20 -16.53 14.45
N GLN A 51 -25.38 -16.11 14.89
CA GLN A 51 -26.46 -15.64 14.00
C GLN A 51 -26.06 -14.39 13.20
N ASN A 52 -25.34 -13.47 13.83
CA ASN A 52 -24.83 -12.28 13.15
C ASN A 52 -23.71 -12.61 12.16
N ILE A 53 -22.85 -13.60 12.49
CA ILE A 53 -21.79 -14.06 11.60
C ILE A 53 -22.40 -14.63 10.33
N ASP A 54 -23.37 -15.54 10.43
CA ASP A 54 -24.05 -16.10 9.27
C ASP A 54 -24.64 -15.02 8.37
N ARG A 55 -25.33 -14.05 8.98
CA ARG A 55 -25.91 -12.93 8.24
C ARG A 55 -24.85 -12.06 7.55
N ILE A 56 -23.72 -11.79 8.21
CA ILE A 56 -22.62 -11.00 7.66
C ILE A 56 -22.00 -11.74 6.48
N VAL A 57 -21.67 -13.00 6.63
CA VAL A 57 -21.07 -13.80 5.56
C VAL A 57 -22.05 -14.03 4.42
N HIS A 58 -23.32 -14.27 4.70
CA HIS A 58 -24.35 -14.39 3.67
C HIS A 58 -24.56 -13.08 2.89
N LYS A 59 -24.60 -11.95 3.61
CA LYS A 59 -24.82 -10.63 3.00
C LYS A 59 -23.61 -10.13 2.19
N TYR A 60 -22.41 -10.32 2.69
CA TYR A 60 -21.21 -9.68 2.15
C TYR A 60 -20.26 -10.63 1.42
N GLY A 61 -20.29 -11.94 1.74
CA GLY A 61 -19.44 -12.95 1.11
C GLY A 61 -17.94 -12.58 1.16
N SER A 62 -17.23 -12.86 0.08
CA SER A 62 -15.79 -12.59 -0.06
C SER A 62 -15.41 -11.09 -0.02
N ARG A 63 -16.37 -10.18 -0.14
CA ARG A 63 -16.10 -8.74 -0.08
C ARG A 63 -15.45 -8.27 1.22
N ILE A 64 -15.64 -9.02 2.32
CA ILE A 64 -15.02 -8.67 3.61
C ILE A 64 -13.63 -9.29 3.82
N GLU A 65 -13.12 -10.09 2.88
CA GLU A 65 -11.79 -10.68 2.95
C GLU A 65 -10.67 -9.67 3.23
N PRO A 66 -10.64 -8.47 2.60
CA PRO A 66 -9.60 -7.48 2.88
C PRO A 66 -9.61 -6.98 4.34
N LEU A 67 -10.72 -7.13 5.07
CA LEU A 67 -10.81 -6.74 6.48
C LEU A 67 -10.28 -7.81 7.43
N ILE A 68 -10.09 -9.04 6.94
CA ILE A 68 -9.59 -10.15 7.77
C ILE A 68 -8.16 -9.82 8.23
N GLY A 69 -7.92 -9.91 9.54
CA GLY A 69 -6.62 -9.62 10.13
C GLY A 69 -6.30 -8.13 10.34
N THR A 70 -7.17 -7.20 9.91
CA THR A 70 -6.98 -5.76 10.17
C THR A 70 -7.33 -5.35 11.60
N GLY A 71 -8.07 -6.17 12.34
CA GLY A 71 -8.64 -5.82 13.64
C GLY A 71 -9.88 -4.91 13.58
N ALA A 72 -10.38 -4.61 12.38
CA ALA A 72 -11.53 -3.74 12.20
C ALA A 72 -12.85 -4.41 12.60
N ASP A 73 -13.77 -3.61 13.15
CA ASP A 73 -15.18 -4.03 13.35
C ASP A 73 -15.86 -4.15 11.98
N ILE A 74 -15.99 -5.38 11.50
CA ILE A 74 -16.56 -5.68 10.17
C ILE A 74 -17.96 -5.09 9.99
N PRO A 75 -18.93 -5.31 10.91
CA PRO A 75 -20.26 -4.71 10.77
C PRO A 75 -20.25 -3.19 10.67
N LYS A 76 -19.43 -2.51 11.48
CA LYS A 76 -19.28 -1.06 11.47
C LYS A 76 -18.69 -0.59 10.15
N THR A 77 -17.62 -1.23 9.70
CA THR A 77 -16.93 -0.88 8.45
C THR A 77 -17.84 -1.05 7.24
N MET A 78 -18.58 -2.16 7.17
CA MET A 78 -19.50 -2.38 6.04
C MET A 78 -20.66 -1.37 6.01
N ARG A 79 -21.24 -1.00 7.17
CA ARG A 79 -22.24 0.06 7.24
C ARG A 79 -21.66 1.43 6.83
N TYR A 80 -20.42 1.71 7.22
CA TYR A 80 -19.73 2.92 6.81
C TYR A 80 -19.54 2.97 5.29
N ILE A 81 -19.04 1.90 4.67
CA ILE A 81 -18.85 1.81 3.21
C ILE A 81 -20.19 1.98 2.47
N GLU A 82 -21.27 1.38 2.99
CA GLU A 82 -22.62 1.55 2.41
C GLU A 82 -23.08 3.03 2.43
N LYS A 83 -22.73 3.78 3.49
CA LYS A 83 -23.03 5.22 3.57
C LYS A 83 -22.16 6.06 2.60
N GLN A 84 -20.94 5.61 2.28
CA GLN A 84 -20.02 6.29 1.36
C GLN A 84 -20.34 6.02 -0.11
N ASN A 85 -21.38 5.24 -0.44
CA ASN A 85 -21.66 4.80 -1.81
C ASN A 85 -21.67 5.95 -2.82
N LYS A 86 -22.32 7.09 -2.51
CA LYS A 86 -22.37 8.26 -3.41
C LYS A 86 -20.99 8.86 -3.69
N ASN A 87 -20.10 8.86 -2.70
CA ASN A 87 -18.74 9.39 -2.84
C ASN A 87 -17.79 8.42 -3.54
N LEU A 88 -18.11 7.12 -3.52
CA LEU A 88 -17.26 6.06 -4.06
C LEU A 88 -17.65 5.64 -5.48
N GLU A 89 -18.88 5.99 -5.96
CA GLU A 89 -19.40 5.52 -7.25
C GLU A 89 -18.49 5.88 -8.42
N ASP A 90 -17.93 7.10 -8.42
CA ASP A 90 -17.05 7.57 -9.49
C ASP A 90 -15.59 7.20 -9.29
N ALA A 91 -15.17 6.90 -8.05
CA ALA A 91 -13.76 6.70 -7.71
C ALA A 91 -13.36 5.23 -7.66
N VAL A 92 -14.28 4.32 -7.31
CA VAL A 92 -13.94 2.92 -7.01
C VAL A 92 -15.05 1.98 -7.43
N THR A 93 -14.72 0.91 -8.16
CA THR A 93 -15.67 -0.15 -8.48
C THR A 93 -16.23 -0.79 -7.21
N TYR A 94 -17.47 -1.25 -7.26
CA TYR A 94 -18.17 -1.83 -6.11
C TYR A 94 -17.38 -2.94 -5.39
N TYR A 95 -16.65 -3.77 -6.13
CA TYR A 95 -15.84 -4.87 -5.57
C TYR A 95 -14.62 -4.37 -4.79
N ASN A 96 -14.09 -3.21 -5.11
CA ASN A 96 -12.85 -2.68 -4.53
C ASN A 96 -13.08 -1.70 -3.37
N ARG A 97 -14.34 -1.40 -3.02
CA ARG A 97 -14.66 -0.39 -1.97
C ARG A 97 -14.12 -0.77 -0.59
N VAL A 98 -14.14 -2.05 -0.26
CA VAL A 98 -13.57 -2.53 1.00
C VAL A 98 -12.05 -2.42 0.98
N GLN A 99 -11.42 -2.79 -0.13
CA GLN A 99 -9.99 -2.63 -0.28
C GLN A 99 -9.58 -1.15 -0.17
N TYR A 100 -10.37 -0.25 -0.71
CA TYR A 100 -10.10 1.19 -0.68
C TYR A 100 -9.99 1.77 0.76
N ILE A 101 -10.86 1.36 1.68
CA ILE A 101 -10.74 1.77 3.08
C ILE A 101 -9.54 1.11 3.76
N VAL A 102 -9.21 -0.14 3.43
CA VAL A 102 -8.02 -0.82 3.95
C VAL A 102 -6.76 -0.11 3.48
N ASP A 103 -6.69 0.30 2.22
CA ASP A 103 -5.58 1.07 1.67
C ASP A 103 -5.44 2.44 2.36
N TYR A 104 -6.56 3.12 2.62
CA TYR A 104 -6.57 4.35 3.41
C TYR A 104 -5.96 4.14 4.81
N TRP A 105 -6.37 3.11 5.55
CA TRP A 105 -5.79 2.81 6.86
C TRP A 105 -4.31 2.44 6.78
N ASN A 106 -3.88 1.77 5.72
CA ASN A 106 -2.46 1.47 5.50
C ASN A 106 -1.65 2.74 5.23
N MET A 107 -2.21 3.71 4.51
CA MET A 107 -1.57 5.02 4.32
C MET A 107 -1.49 5.81 5.62
N LEU A 108 -2.55 5.84 6.44
CA LEU A 108 -2.50 6.44 7.78
C LEU A 108 -1.35 5.86 8.63
N ARG A 109 -1.16 4.52 8.60
CA ARG A 109 -0.05 3.89 9.32
C ARG A 109 1.31 4.33 8.79
N LYS A 110 1.49 4.34 7.48
CA LYS A 110 2.75 4.74 6.83
C LYS A 110 3.09 6.20 7.06
N ASN A 111 2.08 7.08 7.08
CA ASN A 111 2.26 8.51 7.33
C ASN A 111 2.36 8.88 8.82
N GLY A 112 2.21 7.91 9.74
CA GLY A 112 2.20 8.15 11.18
C GLY A 112 0.93 8.81 11.71
N HIS A 113 -0.16 8.81 10.92
CA HIS A 113 -1.47 9.41 11.27
C HIS A 113 -2.46 8.38 11.84
N TYR A 114 -2.06 7.10 11.96
CA TYR A 114 -2.95 6.07 12.48
C TYR A 114 -3.27 6.29 13.95
N THR A 115 -4.55 6.21 14.30
CA THR A 115 -5.09 6.48 15.63
C THR A 115 -6.24 5.54 15.94
N THR A 116 -6.76 5.59 17.16
CA THR A 116 -8.02 4.95 17.56
C THR A 116 -9.22 5.88 17.39
N ASP A 117 -9.00 7.13 16.95
CA ASP A 117 -10.08 8.09 16.70
C ASP A 117 -10.96 7.61 15.55
N THR A 118 -12.25 7.48 15.85
CA THR A 118 -13.26 7.01 14.90
C THR A 118 -13.43 7.96 13.72
N ASP A 119 -13.31 9.27 13.92
CA ASP A 119 -13.54 10.25 12.87
C ASP A 119 -12.39 10.28 11.86
N ILE A 120 -11.20 9.90 12.30
CA ILE A 120 -10.05 9.70 11.41
C ILE A 120 -10.15 8.35 10.68
N LEU A 121 -10.50 7.27 11.40
CA LEU A 121 -10.60 5.94 10.78
C LEU A 121 -11.79 5.81 9.81
N TYR A 122 -12.86 6.57 10.04
CA TYR A 122 -14.10 6.57 9.26
C TYR A 122 -14.51 8.00 8.89
N PRO A 123 -13.73 8.69 8.03
CA PRO A 123 -13.94 10.11 7.74
C PRO A 123 -15.27 10.35 7.01
N GLN A 124 -15.80 11.57 7.10
CA GLN A 124 -17.05 11.93 6.41
C GLN A 124 -16.96 11.74 4.88
N ASN A 125 -15.80 12.00 4.28
CA ASN A 125 -15.52 11.76 2.86
C ASN A 125 -14.26 10.92 2.71
N LEU A 126 -14.45 9.61 2.50
CA LEU A 126 -13.34 8.66 2.38
C LEU A 126 -12.45 8.96 1.17
N VAL A 127 -13.03 9.36 0.03
CA VAL A 127 -12.26 9.64 -1.20
C VAL A 127 -11.33 10.81 -0.98
N LYS A 128 -11.82 11.90 -0.40
CA LYS A 128 -11.00 13.07 -0.09
C LYS A 128 -9.86 12.70 0.86
N SER A 129 -10.17 12.05 1.98
CA SER A 129 -9.16 11.68 2.99
C SER A 129 -8.12 10.71 2.44
N HIS A 130 -8.53 9.74 1.62
CA HIS A 130 -7.62 8.83 0.93
C HIS A 130 -6.64 9.59 0.00
N ASN A 131 -7.16 10.52 -0.81
CA ASN A 131 -6.36 11.31 -1.73
C ASN A 131 -5.38 12.25 -0.98
N ASP A 132 -5.80 12.81 0.14
CA ASP A 132 -4.94 13.65 1.00
C ASP A 132 -3.77 12.83 1.56
N GLU A 133 -4.02 11.62 2.08
CA GLU A 133 -2.97 10.71 2.57
C GLU A 133 -2.03 10.23 1.44
N GLN A 134 -2.59 9.94 0.26
CA GLN A 134 -1.80 9.56 -0.91
C GLN A 134 -0.87 10.71 -1.34
N ARG A 135 -1.35 11.95 -1.33
CA ARG A 135 -0.54 13.14 -1.64
C ARG A 135 0.62 13.30 -0.65
N ILE A 136 0.38 13.11 0.63
CA ILE A 136 1.44 13.16 1.66
C ILE A 136 2.52 12.12 1.37
N MET A 137 2.14 10.88 1.04
CA MET A 137 3.09 9.83 0.67
C MET A 137 3.91 10.20 -0.57
N GLN A 138 3.28 10.77 -1.59
CA GLN A 138 3.97 11.20 -2.81
C GLN A 138 5.00 12.29 -2.52
N ILE A 139 4.64 13.31 -1.73
CA ILE A 139 5.56 14.37 -1.32
C ILE A 139 6.75 13.80 -0.53
N ALA A 140 6.50 12.89 0.39
CA ALA A 140 7.55 12.25 1.17
C ALA A 140 8.50 11.42 0.29
N ALA A 141 7.95 10.65 -0.65
CA ALA A 141 8.74 9.84 -1.59
C ALA A 141 9.61 10.71 -2.51
N THR A 142 9.09 11.84 -3.00
CA THR A 142 9.85 12.80 -3.81
C THR A 142 11.01 13.39 -3.03
N LYS A 143 10.79 13.84 -1.79
CA LYS A 143 11.86 14.39 -0.93
C LYS A 143 12.94 13.37 -0.60
N GLU A 144 12.57 12.12 -0.40
CA GLU A 144 13.54 11.04 -0.15
C GLU A 144 14.39 10.78 -1.40
N LEU A 145 13.77 10.70 -2.56
CA LEU A 145 14.47 10.53 -3.83
C LEU A 145 15.45 11.68 -4.12
N GLU A 146 15.03 12.94 -3.92
CA GLU A 146 15.90 14.12 -4.04
C GLU A 146 17.11 14.04 -3.10
N LYS A 147 16.89 13.61 -1.86
CA LYS A 147 17.96 13.40 -0.87
C LYS A 147 18.95 12.33 -1.32
N ASP A 148 18.44 11.23 -1.89
CA ASP A 148 19.28 10.15 -2.39
C ASP A 148 20.07 10.57 -3.62
N PHE A 149 19.49 11.33 -4.54
CA PHE A 149 20.22 11.95 -5.67
C PHE A 149 21.38 12.83 -5.17
N LYS A 150 21.11 13.72 -4.24
CA LYS A 150 22.14 14.60 -3.65
C LYS A 150 23.26 13.80 -2.99
N LYS A 151 22.93 12.74 -2.28
CA LYS A 151 23.91 11.84 -1.65
C LYS A 151 24.77 11.13 -2.71
N GLN A 152 24.15 10.63 -3.77
CA GLN A 152 24.83 9.94 -4.86
C GLN A 152 25.71 10.91 -5.66
N TYR A 153 25.20 12.10 -5.99
CA TYR A 153 25.99 13.16 -6.62
C TYR A 153 27.26 13.47 -5.83
N ASN A 154 27.16 13.66 -4.51
CA ASN A 154 28.32 13.94 -3.64
C ASN A 154 29.36 12.83 -3.67
N LYS A 155 28.99 11.57 -3.87
CA LYS A 155 29.93 10.45 -4.04
C LYS A 155 30.59 10.45 -5.42
N LEU A 156 29.84 10.83 -6.46
CA LEU A 156 30.27 10.73 -7.85
C LEU A 156 30.95 11.99 -8.37
N LYS A 157 30.74 13.18 -7.76
CA LYS A 157 31.33 14.46 -8.21
C LYS A 157 32.84 14.46 -8.36
N LYS A 158 33.54 13.58 -7.66
CA LYS A 158 35.00 13.40 -7.83
C LYS A 158 35.41 12.88 -9.20
N TYR A 159 34.47 12.39 -9.98
CA TYR A 159 34.66 11.94 -11.35
C TYR A 159 34.22 13.00 -12.39
N CYS A 160 33.79 14.20 -11.94
CA CYS A 160 33.56 15.31 -12.83
C CYS A 160 34.89 15.66 -13.58
N PHE A 161 34.76 15.85 -14.87
CA PHE A 161 35.92 16.08 -15.71
C PHE A 161 35.60 17.08 -16.83
N THR A 162 36.55 17.90 -17.19
CA THR A 162 36.39 18.90 -18.24
C THR A 162 37.57 18.82 -19.20
N CYS A 163 37.31 18.65 -20.49
CA CYS A 163 38.33 18.59 -21.53
C CYS A 163 37.77 18.99 -22.91
N GLY A 164 38.55 19.72 -23.71
CA GLY A 164 38.20 20.00 -25.11
C GLY A 164 36.87 20.72 -25.31
N GLY A 165 36.45 21.57 -24.35
CA GLY A 165 35.17 22.28 -24.43
C GLY A 165 33.94 21.45 -23.94
N LEU A 166 34.19 20.23 -23.48
CA LEU A 166 33.17 19.33 -22.91
C LEU A 166 33.34 19.19 -21.39
N SER A 167 32.24 19.00 -20.69
CA SER A 167 32.19 18.65 -19.29
C SER A 167 31.45 17.33 -19.11
N ILE A 168 31.86 16.55 -18.13
CA ILE A 168 31.18 15.30 -17.69
C ILE A 168 30.82 15.50 -16.23
N HIS A 169 29.56 15.25 -15.89
CA HIS A 169 29.08 15.28 -14.52
C HIS A 169 28.02 14.16 -14.27
N PRO A 170 27.87 13.67 -13.03
CA PRO A 170 26.81 12.72 -12.71
C PRO A 170 25.46 13.43 -12.71
N ALA A 171 24.39 12.68 -12.98
CA ALA A 171 23.02 13.18 -12.86
C ALA A 171 22.76 13.72 -11.44
N GLU A 172 22.21 14.92 -11.34
CA GLU A 172 21.93 15.59 -10.06
C GLU A 172 20.49 15.37 -9.58
N THR A 173 19.55 15.24 -10.52
CA THR A 173 18.13 15.15 -10.23
C THR A 173 17.42 14.14 -11.13
N GLU A 174 16.24 13.67 -10.68
CA GLU A 174 15.35 12.88 -11.53
C GLU A 174 14.88 13.68 -12.75
N ILE A 175 14.62 14.98 -12.57
CA ILE A 175 14.14 15.87 -13.65
C ILE A 175 15.18 15.94 -14.75
N GLU A 176 16.46 16.12 -14.41
CA GLU A 176 17.55 16.13 -15.39
C GLU A 176 17.59 14.83 -16.21
N MET A 177 17.38 13.67 -15.58
CA MET A 177 17.31 12.39 -16.29
C MET A 177 16.08 12.27 -17.19
N ILE A 178 14.95 12.85 -16.79
CA ILE A 178 13.72 12.88 -17.59
C ILE A 178 13.94 13.77 -18.83
N ASP A 179 14.51 14.94 -18.65
CA ASP A 179 14.77 15.89 -19.74
C ASP A 179 15.78 15.32 -20.75
N GLU A 180 16.86 14.69 -20.28
CA GLU A 180 17.82 13.96 -21.12
C GLU A 180 17.15 12.86 -21.95
N GLY A 181 16.32 12.06 -21.30
CA GLY A 181 15.59 10.98 -21.98
C GLY A 181 14.63 11.50 -23.05
N ARG A 182 14.00 12.66 -22.80
CA ARG A 182 13.07 13.29 -23.74
C ARG A 182 13.82 13.87 -24.95
N GLU A 183 14.90 14.63 -24.70
CA GLU A 183 15.66 15.28 -25.76
C GLU A 183 16.39 14.29 -26.68
N LEU A 184 16.95 13.23 -26.10
CA LEU A 184 17.72 12.22 -26.85
C LEU A 184 16.89 10.98 -27.22
N HIS A 185 15.57 10.98 -26.95
CA HIS A 185 14.65 9.88 -27.26
C HIS A 185 15.10 8.51 -26.72
N HIS A 186 15.63 8.46 -25.49
CA HIS A 186 16.06 7.21 -24.86
C HIS A 186 15.52 7.06 -23.43
N CYS A 187 15.67 5.86 -22.86
CA CYS A 187 15.02 5.46 -21.61
C CYS A 187 15.80 5.78 -20.32
N VAL A 188 16.74 6.74 -20.31
CA VAL A 188 17.60 7.01 -19.14
C VAL A 188 16.80 7.35 -17.89
N ALA A 189 15.64 8.00 -18.01
CA ALA A 189 14.76 8.31 -16.89
C ALA A 189 14.33 7.06 -16.07
N THR A 190 14.24 5.89 -16.72
CA THR A 190 13.88 4.65 -16.03
C THR A 190 14.95 4.18 -15.03
N TYR A 191 16.16 4.70 -15.12
CA TYR A 191 17.28 4.39 -14.22
C TYR A 191 17.36 5.32 -13.00
N ALA A 192 16.48 6.33 -12.87
CA ALA A 192 16.55 7.34 -11.83
C ALA A 192 16.68 6.74 -10.41
N LYS A 193 15.80 5.81 -10.06
CA LYS A 193 15.85 5.13 -8.75
C LYS A 193 17.13 4.30 -8.55
N ARG A 194 17.64 3.66 -9.60
CA ARG A 194 18.89 2.89 -9.55
C ARG A 194 20.10 3.81 -9.40
N HIS A 195 20.10 4.96 -10.08
CA HIS A 195 21.14 5.97 -9.92
C HIS A 195 21.15 6.53 -8.49
N ALA A 196 20.00 6.99 -7.98
CA ALA A 196 19.85 7.53 -6.64
C ALA A 196 20.29 6.54 -5.56
N SER A 197 19.94 5.25 -5.70
CA SER A 197 20.35 4.19 -4.76
C SER A 197 21.81 3.75 -4.89
N GLY A 198 22.53 4.19 -5.93
CA GLY A 198 23.92 3.84 -6.19
C GLY A 198 24.11 2.48 -6.87
N GLN A 199 23.06 1.86 -7.39
CA GLN A 199 23.13 0.61 -8.17
C GLN A 199 23.67 0.84 -9.59
N THR A 200 23.52 2.07 -10.11
CA THR A 200 24.01 2.51 -11.42
C THR A 200 24.58 3.92 -11.27
N ALA A 201 25.62 4.25 -12.02
CA ALA A 201 26.14 5.59 -12.13
C ALA A 201 25.85 6.14 -13.53
N ILE A 202 25.03 7.16 -13.60
CA ILE A 202 24.70 7.87 -14.86
C ILE A 202 25.49 9.17 -14.87
N PHE A 203 26.19 9.43 -15.97
CA PHE A 203 26.93 10.66 -16.23
C PHE A 203 26.43 11.28 -17.52
N PHE A 204 26.36 12.59 -17.53
CA PHE A 204 26.01 13.38 -18.70
C PHE A 204 27.24 14.09 -19.28
N ILE A 205 27.22 14.26 -20.57
CA ILE A 205 28.21 15.04 -21.31
C ILE A 205 27.53 16.33 -21.78
N ARG A 206 28.19 17.48 -21.59
CA ARG A 206 27.67 18.79 -21.93
C ARG A 206 28.76 19.62 -22.62
N HIS A 207 28.35 20.50 -23.54
CA HIS A 207 29.21 21.59 -23.92
C HIS A 207 29.32 22.59 -22.77
N ILE A 208 30.54 23.08 -22.49
CA ILE A 208 30.76 24.07 -21.42
C ILE A 208 29.91 25.33 -21.64
N ASN A 209 29.73 25.73 -22.91
CA ASN A 209 28.95 26.91 -23.27
C ASN A 209 27.45 26.68 -23.34
N GLU A 210 26.97 25.42 -23.24
CA GLU A 210 25.56 25.03 -23.28
C GLU A 210 25.30 23.92 -22.24
N PRO A 211 25.48 24.22 -20.95
CA PRO A 211 25.44 23.19 -19.89
C PRO A 211 24.08 22.55 -19.72
N ASP A 212 22.99 23.21 -20.14
CA ASP A 212 21.62 22.73 -20.03
C ASP A 212 21.16 21.86 -21.20
N LYS A 213 22.02 21.70 -22.23
CA LYS A 213 21.67 20.88 -23.40
C LYS A 213 22.47 19.60 -23.45
N PRO A 214 21.82 18.46 -23.80
CA PRO A 214 22.52 17.22 -24.12
C PRO A 214 23.55 17.43 -25.22
N TYR A 215 24.63 16.68 -25.15
CA TYR A 215 25.75 16.82 -26.12
C TYR A 215 25.40 16.35 -27.53
N PHE A 216 24.44 15.44 -27.69
CA PHE A 216 24.03 14.84 -28.96
C PHE A 216 22.69 15.37 -29.45
#